data_3f4a105a2729727feb444b1c5095d681
#
_entry.id   3f4a105a2729727feb444b1c5095d681
#
_cell.length_a   1.000
_cell.length_b   1.000
_cell.length_c   1.000
_cell.angle_alpha   90.00
_cell.angle_beta   90.00
_cell.angle_gamma   90.00
#
_symmetry.space_group_name_H-M   'P 1'
#
loop_
_entity.id
_entity.type
_entity.pdbx_description
1 polymer ?
#
loop_
_entity_poly.entity_id
_entity_poly.type
_entity_poly.pdbx_seq_one_letter_code
_entity_poly.pdbx_strand_id
1 'polypeptide(L)'
;ILCLVGPPGVGKTSLGKSIASALGREFYRFSVGGMSDENELKGHRRTYIGAMPGRLIQALRTTKTANPVIMLDELDKAGRSFRGDPYSVLLEVLDPEQNKDFLDHYLDLRFDLSNVLFVATANNLDTIPPVLIDRMEILRLSGYVIEEKLKIAQRHLIPKILPDHGLTEENLELPKETLKQLTVEYAREVGVRNLEKKLRSITRRVAMRVAKGDRQKV
;
A
#
# COMPACT_ATOMS: atom_id res chain seq x y z
N ILE A 1 -15.59 3.44 5.03
CA ILE A 1 -14.37 2.61 5.06
C ILE A 1 -14.38 1.73 3.83
N LEU A 2 -13.31 1.76 3.04
CA LEU A 2 -13.17 0.94 1.85
C LEU A 2 -12.18 -0.21 2.10
N CYS A 3 -12.47 -1.40 1.61
CA CYS A 3 -11.54 -2.52 1.63
C CYS A 3 -11.25 -3.01 0.20
N LEU A 4 -10.02 -2.81 -0.26
CA LEU A 4 -9.56 -3.24 -1.58
C LEU A 4 -9.06 -4.67 -1.49
N VAL A 5 -9.79 -5.62 -2.08
CA VAL A 5 -9.48 -7.04 -2.03
C VAL A 5 -9.06 -7.55 -3.39
N GLY A 6 -7.96 -8.26 -3.47
CA GLY A 6 -7.48 -8.85 -4.72
C GLY A 6 -6.05 -9.34 -4.65
N PRO A 7 -5.58 -10.03 -5.68
CA PRO A 7 -4.25 -10.62 -5.71
C PRO A 7 -3.14 -9.56 -5.59
N PRO A 8 -1.92 -9.98 -5.24
CA PRO A 8 -0.79 -9.04 -5.17
C PRO A 8 -0.48 -8.47 -6.56
N GLY A 9 -0.09 -7.18 -6.58
CA GLY A 9 0.32 -6.50 -7.82
C GLY A 9 -0.79 -5.96 -8.70
N VAL A 10 -2.06 -5.94 -8.23
CA VAL A 10 -3.19 -5.33 -8.98
C VAL A 10 -3.38 -3.83 -8.70
N GLY A 11 -2.42 -3.19 -8.01
CA GLY A 11 -2.45 -1.74 -7.84
C GLY A 11 -3.26 -1.22 -6.65
N LYS A 12 -3.60 -2.06 -5.65
CA LYS A 12 -4.33 -1.64 -4.44
C LYS A 12 -3.77 -0.36 -3.82
N THR A 13 -2.46 -0.32 -3.59
CA THR A 13 -1.78 0.87 -3.00
C THR A 13 -1.83 2.10 -3.91
N SER A 14 -1.72 1.89 -5.23
CA SER A 14 -1.81 2.99 -6.20
C SER A 14 -3.23 3.58 -6.22
N LEU A 15 -4.25 2.71 -6.14
CA LEU A 15 -5.65 3.14 -6.06
C LEU A 15 -5.91 3.98 -4.81
N GLY A 16 -5.40 3.55 -3.62
CA GLY A 16 -5.53 4.34 -2.40
C GLY A 16 -4.87 5.72 -2.49
N LYS A 17 -3.70 5.82 -3.12
CA LYS A 17 -3.07 7.12 -3.41
C LYS A 17 -3.90 7.98 -4.36
N SER A 18 -4.48 7.37 -5.40
CA SER A 18 -5.35 8.08 -6.35
C SER A 18 -6.62 8.58 -5.69
N ILE A 19 -7.21 7.82 -4.78
CA ILE A 19 -8.37 8.25 -3.98
C ILE A 19 -7.99 9.48 -3.15
N ALA A 20 -6.86 9.45 -2.44
CA ALA A 20 -6.41 10.57 -1.64
C ALA A 20 -6.19 11.84 -2.49
N SER A 21 -5.51 11.68 -3.63
CA SER A 21 -5.28 12.77 -4.59
C SER A 21 -6.59 13.35 -5.14
N ALA A 22 -7.54 12.52 -5.53
CA ALA A 22 -8.84 12.95 -6.04
C ALA A 22 -9.68 13.71 -5.00
N LEU A 23 -9.51 13.38 -3.72
CA LEU A 23 -10.16 14.06 -2.60
C LEU A 23 -9.38 15.29 -2.10
N GLY A 24 -8.20 15.57 -2.62
CA GLY A 24 -7.32 16.62 -2.13
C GLY A 24 -6.87 16.41 -0.68
N ARG A 25 -6.71 15.14 -0.25
CA ARG A 25 -6.32 14.76 1.11
C ARG A 25 -4.91 14.20 1.14
N GLU A 26 -4.21 14.41 2.25
CA GLU A 26 -2.92 13.77 2.52
C GLU A 26 -3.06 12.25 2.64
N PHE A 27 -2.03 11.53 2.21
CA PHE A 27 -2.03 10.06 2.20
C PHE A 27 -0.97 9.51 3.14
N TYR A 28 -1.38 8.63 4.04
CA TYR A 28 -0.47 7.85 4.88
C TYR A 28 -0.76 6.36 4.75
N ARG A 29 0.29 5.55 4.72
CA ARG A 29 0.19 4.09 4.61
C ARG A 29 1.06 3.43 5.66
N PHE A 30 0.51 2.44 6.34
CA PHE A 30 1.30 1.49 7.12
C PHE A 30 0.72 0.07 6.99
N SER A 31 1.58 -0.93 7.19
CA SER A 31 1.15 -2.32 7.18
C SER A 31 0.65 -2.70 8.56
N VAL A 32 -0.50 -3.36 8.61
CA VAL A 32 -1.00 -4.07 9.79
C VAL A 32 -0.64 -5.56 9.74
N GLY A 33 -0.12 -6.01 8.58
CA GLY A 33 0.38 -7.37 8.43
C GLY A 33 1.58 -7.63 9.33
N GLY A 34 1.48 -8.69 10.13
CA GLY A 34 2.49 -9.05 11.13
C GLY A 34 2.38 -8.33 12.47
N MET A 35 1.49 -7.34 12.61
CA MET A 35 1.16 -6.77 13.92
C MET A 35 0.49 -7.83 14.79
N SER A 36 0.91 -7.91 16.03
CA SER A 36 0.38 -8.85 17.02
C SER A 36 0.17 -8.21 18.39
N ASP A 37 0.46 -6.91 18.49
CA ASP A 37 0.30 -6.11 19.71
C ASP A 37 -0.61 -4.91 19.40
N GLU A 38 -1.70 -4.78 20.15
CA GLU A 38 -2.65 -3.67 20.05
C GLU A 38 -2.00 -2.32 20.34
N ASN A 39 -0.94 -2.32 21.16
CA ASN A 39 -0.20 -1.10 21.50
C ASN A 39 0.54 -0.50 20.31
N GLU A 40 0.79 -1.25 19.25
CA GLU A 40 1.32 -0.67 18.00
C GLU A 40 0.34 0.34 17.39
N LEU A 41 -0.98 0.10 17.52
CA LEU A 41 -2.01 1.01 17.04
C LEU A 41 -2.36 2.09 18.07
N LYS A 42 -2.52 1.71 19.36
CA LYS A 42 -2.93 2.58 20.46
C LYS A 42 -1.79 3.31 21.18
N GLY A 43 -0.55 2.95 20.90
CA GLY A 43 0.62 3.49 21.63
C GLY A 43 0.93 2.71 22.92
N HIS A 44 2.19 2.71 23.28
CA HIS A 44 2.69 2.06 24.50
C HIS A 44 2.61 3.03 25.67
N ARG A 45 2.23 2.55 26.85
CA ARG A 45 2.29 3.38 28.07
C ARG A 45 3.71 3.89 28.31
N ARG A 46 3.86 5.15 28.70
CA ARG A 46 5.17 5.83 28.90
C ARG A 46 6.10 5.16 29.91
N THR A 47 5.58 4.24 30.73
CA THR A 47 6.38 3.47 31.70
C THR A 47 7.29 2.43 31.08
N TYR A 48 7.10 2.10 29.80
CA TYR A 48 7.92 1.12 29.10
C TYR A 48 9.09 1.77 28.37
N ILE A 49 10.26 1.13 28.42
CA ILE A 49 11.44 1.57 27.64
C ILE A 49 11.11 1.41 26.15
N GLY A 50 11.33 2.49 25.37
CA GLY A 50 11.02 2.50 23.95
C GLY A 50 9.54 2.79 23.63
N ALA A 51 8.76 3.23 24.63
CA ALA A 51 7.38 3.65 24.40
C ALA A 51 7.26 4.75 23.34
N MET A 52 6.26 4.63 22.47
CA MET A 52 5.98 5.58 21.39
C MET A 52 4.47 5.69 21.15
N PRO A 53 4.01 6.81 20.55
CA PRO A 53 2.62 6.96 20.13
C PRO A 53 2.20 5.87 19.14
N GLY A 54 0.93 5.54 19.11
CA GLY A 54 0.36 4.58 18.19
C GLY A 54 0.48 5.01 16.72
N ARG A 55 0.44 4.04 15.81
CA ARG A 55 0.56 4.27 14.36
C ARG A 55 -0.45 5.27 13.81
N LEU A 56 -1.66 5.29 14.37
CA LEU A 56 -2.70 6.23 13.95
C LEU A 56 -2.33 7.67 14.28
N ILE A 57 -1.82 7.91 15.47
CA ILE A 57 -1.37 9.24 15.88
C ILE A 57 -0.10 9.65 15.13
N GLN A 58 0.81 8.70 14.86
CA GLN A 58 1.96 8.96 13.99
C GLN A 58 1.53 9.36 12.57
N ALA A 59 0.43 8.76 12.06
CA ALA A 59 -0.14 9.13 10.75
C ALA A 59 -0.62 10.59 10.75
N LEU A 60 -1.45 10.99 11.74
CA LEU A 60 -1.93 12.37 11.87
C LEU A 60 -0.77 13.37 12.02
N ARG A 61 0.24 13.04 12.84
CA ARG A 61 1.43 13.86 13.01
C ARG A 61 2.21 14.05 11.70
N THR A 62 2.34 12.99 10.91
CA THR A 62 3.11 13.02 9.66
C THR A 62 2.38 13.79 8.57
N THR A 63 1.07 13.58 8.44
CA THR A 63 0.23 14.26 7.45
C THR A 63 -0.11 15.70 7.85
N LYS A 64 0.00 16.04 9.14
CA LYS A 64 -0.33 17.36 9.69
C LYS A 64 -1.78 17.79 9.40
N THR A 65 -2.69 16.86 9.18
CA THR A 65 -4.11 17.11 8.93
C THR A 65 -4.97 16.19 9.80
N ALA A 66 -6.19 16.60 10.10
CA ALA A 66 -7.16 15.79 10.84
C ALA A 66 -8.01 14.88 9.92
N ASN A 67 -7.88 15.03 8.59
CA ASN A 67 -8.72 14.34 7.61
C ASN A 67 -7.92 13.61 6.51
N PRO A 68 -6.79 12.96 6.82
CA PRO A 68 -6.02 12.21 5.81
C PRO A 68 -6.77 10.98 5.33
N VAL A 69 -6.26 10.40 4.23
CA VAL A 69 -6.54 9.02 3.86
C VAL A 69 -5.48 8.14 4.51
N ILE A 70 -5.89 7.26 5.41
CA ILE A 70 -5.01 6.29 6.06
C ILE A 70 -5.25 4.91 5.44
N MET A 71 -4.20 4.36 4.81
CA MET A 71 -4.24 3.01 4.25
C MET A 71 -3.66 1.99 5.22
N LEU A 72 -4.52 1.04 5.62
CA LEU A 72 -4.20 -0.13 6.42
C LEU A 72 -3.86 -1.29 5.47
N ASP A 73 -2.58 -1.53 5.26
CA ASP A 73 -2.14 -2.52 4.26
C ASP A 73 -1.98 -3.91 4.86
N GLU A 74 -2.30 -4.93 4.08
CA GLU A 74 -2.21 -6.34 4.45
C GLU A 74 -3.06 -6.71 5.70
N LEU A 75 -4.31 -6.25 5.74
CA LEU A 75 -5.25 -6.53 6.84
C LEU A 75 -5.44 -8.04 7.10
N ASP A 76 -5.44 -8.83 6.03
CA ASP A 76 -5.54 -10.30 6.07
C ASP A 76 -4.35 -11.01 6.75
N LYS A 77 -3.27 -10.27 7.03
CA LYS A 77 -2.07 -10.80 7.69
C LYS A 77 -1.85 -10.29 9.11
N ALA A 78 -2.80 -9.52 9.66
CA ALA A 78 -2.77 -9.16 11.07
C ALA A 78 -2.93 -10.42 11.93
N GLY A 79 -2.16 -10.53 12.99
CA GLY A 79 -2.14 -11.72 13.86
C GLY A 79 -2.76 -11.46 15.22
N ARG A 80 -3.30 -12.51 15.84
CA ARG A 80 -3.64 -12.51 17.27
C ARG A 80 -2.50 -13.11 18.07
N SER A 81 -2.18 -12.53 19.21
CA SER A 81 -1.15 -13.06 20.11
C SER A 81 -1.54 -12.88 21.56
N PHE A 82 -0.73 -13.42 22.47
CA PHE A 82 -0.88 -13.18 23.91
C PHE A 82 -0.68 -11.71 24.31
N ARG A 83 -0.13 -10.87 23.41
CA ARG A 83 0.12 -9.44 23.65
C ARG A 83 -1.03 -8.54 23.20
N GLY A 84 -2.08 -9.12 22.62
CA GLY A 84 -3.25 -8.38 22.20
C GLY A 84 -3.83 -8.85 20.87
N ASP A 85 -4.91 -8.18 20.47
CA ASP A 85 -5.62 -8.42 19.22
C ASP A 85 -5.77 -7.08 18.46
N PRO A 86 -4.92 -6.80 17.45
CA PRO A 86 -5.05 -5.59 16.63
C PRO A 86 -6.43 -5.41 16.00
N TYR A 87 -7.15 -6.49 15.74
CA TYR A 87 -8.51 -6.40 15.20
C TYR A 87 -9.50 -5.75 16.17
N SER A 88 -9.30 -5.91 17.50
CA SER A 88 -10.15 -5.24 18.49
C SER A 88 -10.00 -3.73 18.43
N VAL A 89 -8.76 -3.24 18.26
CA VAL A 89 -8.50 -1.80 18.07
C VAL A 89 -9.08 -1.31 16.74
N LEU A 90 -8.95 -2.09 15.69
CA LEU A 90 -9.51 -1.73 14.39
C LEU A 90 -11.05 -1.67 14.43
N LEU A 91 -11.71 -2.52 15.22
CA LEU A 91 -13.15 -2.43 15.44
C LEU A 91 -13.57 -1.08 16.08
N GLU A 92 -12.80 -0.59 17.05
CA GLU A 92 -13.01 0.72 17.65
C GLU A 92 -12.76 1.87 16.66
N VAL A 93 -11.64 1.79 15.93
CA VAL A 93 -11.22 2.81 14.94
C VAL A 93 -12.19 2.89 13.76
N LEU A 94 -12.72 1.74 13.33
CA LEU A 94 -13.62 1.64 12.19
C LEU A 94 -15.11 1.76 12.58
N ASP A 95 -15.41 2.05 13.85
CA ASP A 95 -16.75 2.32 14.32
C ASP A 95 -16.98 3.83 14.42
N PRO A 96 -17.93 4.41 13.65
CA PRO A 96 -18.19 5.86 13.69
C PRO A 96 -18.63 6.40 15.04
N GLU A 97 -19.16 5.56 15.92
CA GLU A 97 -19.58 5.99 17.28
C GLU A 97 -18.37 6.03 18.23
N GLN A 98 -17.39 5.16 18.05
CA GLN A 98 -16.23 5.02 18.93
C GLN A 98 -15.00 5.82 18.45
N ASN A 99 -14.81 5.97 17.14
CA ASN A 99 -13.62 6.60 16.57
C ASN A 99 -13.47 8.10 16.88
N LYS A 100 -14.53 8.74 17.35
CA LYS A 100 -14.51 10.15 17.80
C LYS A 100 -13.72 10.35 19.10
N ASP A 101 -13.49 9.28 19.82
CA ASP A 101 -12.95 9.30 21.18
C ASP A 101 -11.78 8.30 21.33
N PHE A 102 -10.98 8.16 20.29
CA PHE A 102 -9.84 7.23 20.23
C PHE A 102 -8.74 7.63 21.22
N LEU A 103 -8.44 6.77 22.20
CA LEU A 103 -7.42 7.01 23.21
C LEU A 103 -6.05 6.48 22.76
N ASP A 104 -5.05 7.38 22.67
CA ASP A 104 -3.64 6.98 22.55
C ASP A 104 -3.01 6.82 23.95
N HIS A 105 -2.51 5.63 24.25
CA HIS A 105 -1.99 5.30 25.58
C HIS A 105 -0.64 5.96 25.89
N TYR A 106 0.14 6.37 24.85
CA TYR A 106 1.40 7.05 25.07
C TYR A 106 1.18 8.52 25.41
N LEU A 107 0.30 9.20 24.69
CA LEU A 107 -0.03 10.60 24.93
C LEU A 107 -1.01 10.75 26.09
N ASP A 108 -1.79 9.72 26.40
CA ASP A 108 -2.91 9.72 27.33
C ASP A 108 -3.94 10.82 26.95
N LEU A 109 -4.17 10.93 25.63
CA LEU A 109 -5.08 11.90 25.04
C LEU A 109 -6.03 11.21 24.08
N ARG A 110 -7.24 11.76 23.98
CA ARG A 110 -8.26 11.31 23.05
C ARG A 110 -8.22 12.12 21.76
N PHE A 111 -8.43 11.43 20.65
CA PHE A 111 -8.37 11.99 19.31
C PHE A 111 -9.65 11.66 18.54
N ASP A 112 -10.17 12.64 17.83
CA ASP A 112 -11.28 12.44 16.91
C ASP A 112 -10.75 11.96 15.54
N LEU A 113 -11.02 10.70 15.19
CA LEU A 113 -10.67 10.08 13.92
C LEU A 113 -11.84 10.06 12.92
N SER A 114 -12.98 10.68 13.23
CA SER A 114 -14.21 10.64 12.40
C SER A 114 -14.01 11.23 10.99
N ASN A 115 -13.08 12.17 10.86
CA ASN A 115 -12.75 12.80 9.58
C ASN A 115 -11.72 12.03 8.74
N VAL A 116 -11.12 10.98 9.30
CA VAL A 116 -10.14 10.13 8.61
C VAL A 116 -10.87 9.19 7.65
N LEU A 117 -10.41 9.13 6.40
CA LEU A 117 -10.87 8.09 5.47
C LEU A 117 -9.94 6.88 5.57
N PHE A 118 -10.46 5.79 6.11
CA PHE A 118 -9.74 4.52 6.18
C PHE A 118 -9.93 3.72 4.89
N VAL A 119 -8.81 3.24 4.34
CA VAL A 119 -8.76 2.33 3.18
C VAL A 119 -7.95 1.11 3.59
N ALA A 120 -8.59 -0.04 3.72
CA ALA A 120 -7.91 -1.31 4.00
C ALA A 120 -7.51 -2.01 2.71
N THR A 121 -6.47 -2.85 2.76
CA THR A 121 -6.14 -3.78 1.68
C THR A 121 -6.03 -5.20 2.21
N ALA A 122 -6.47 -6.16 1.40
CA ALA A 122 -6.33 -7.59 1.69
C ALA A 122 -6.09 -8.36 0.39
N ASN A 123 -5.47 -9.53 0.48
CA ASN A 123 -5.42 -10.43 -0.66
C ASN A 123 -6.66 -11.34 -0.70
N ASN A 124 -7.13 -11.79 0.47
CA ASN A 124 -8.39 -12.50 0.67
C ASN A 124 -9.08 -12.00 1.94
N LEU A 125 -10.30 -12.47 2.19
CA LEU A 125 -11.09 -12.09 3.37
C LEU A 125 -11.14 -13.19 4.45
N ASP A 126 -10.60 -14.36 4.17
CA ASP A 126 -10.82 -15.58 4.96
C ASP A 126 -10.30 -15.49 6.39
N THR A 127 -9.25 -14.68 6.61
CA THR A 127 -8.62 -14.49 7.93
C THR A 127 -9.12 -13.27 8.68
N ILE A 128 -9.91 -12.42 8.02
CA ILE A 128 -10.43 -11.18 8.61
C ILE A 128 -11.73 -11.53 9.37
N PRO A 129 -11.87 -11.07 10.63
CA PRO A 129 -13.08 -11.29 11.39
C PRO A 129 -14.35 -10.76 10.67
N PRO A 130 -15.44 -11.54 10.61
CA PRO A 130 -16.67 -11.11 9.94
C PRO A 130 -17.20 -9.76 10.42
N VAL A 131 -17.10 -9.49 11.71
CA VAL A 131 -17.55 -8.22 12.32
C VAL A 131 -16.81 -7.00 11.75
N LEU A 132 -15.54 -7.15 11.31
CA LEU A 132 -14.82 -6.10 10.59
C LEU A 132 -15.26 -5.99 9.14
N ILE A 133 -15.51 -7.13 8.49
CA ILE A 133 -15.97 -7.17 7.10
C ILE A 133 -17.31 -6.43 6.97
N ASP A 134 -18.22 -6.64 7.91
CA ASP A 134 -19.56 -6.00 7.94
C ASP A 134 -19.50 -4.46 8.03
N ARG A 135 -18.39 -3.90 8.51
CA ARG A 135 -18.17 -2.45 8.61
C ARG A 135 -17.46 -1.83 7.41
N MET A 136 -17.08 -2.63 6.43
CA MET A 136 -16.29 -2.20 5.28
C MET A 136 -17.06 -2.39 3.97
N GLU A 137 -16.94 -1.43 3.08
CA GLU A 137 -17.35 -1.60 1.69
C GLU A 137 -16.25 -2.33 0.91
N ILE A 138 -16.57 -3.53 0.43
CA ILE A 138 -15.63 -4.42 -0.23
C ILE A 138 -15.57 -4.14 -1.72
N LEU A 139 -14.42 -3.68 -2.19
CA LEU A 139 -14.13 -3.50 -3.61
C LEU A 139 -13.16 -4.60 -4.08
N ARG A 140 -13.68 -5.51 -4.91
CA ARG A 140 -12.88 -6.61 -5.45
C ARG A 140 -12.13 -6.17 -6.71
N LEU A 141 -10.81 -6.34 -6.68
CA LEU A 141 -9.93 -6.06 -7.81
C LEU A 141 -9.52 -7.37 -8.45
N SER A 142 -9.87 -7.55 -9.71
CA SER A 142 -9.44 -8.69 -10.52
C SER A 142 -7.98 -8.54 -10.97
N GLY A 143 -7.41 -9.63 -11.45
CA GLY A 143 -6.13 -9.57 -12.18
C GLY A 143 -6.29 -8.94 -13.56
N TYR A 144 -5.15 -8.74 -14.20
CA TYR A 144 -5.08 -8.12 -15.51
C TYR A 144 -4.87 -9.16 -16.62
N VAL A 145 -5.56 -8.97 -17.74
CA VAL A 145 -5.25 -9.68 -18.98
C VAL A 145 -3.97 -9.13 -19.61
N ILE A 146 -3.39 -9.86 -20.57
CA ILE A 146 -2.10 -9.51 -21.17
C ILE A 146 -2.13 -8.09 -21.75
N GLU A 147 -3.19 -7.74 -22.48
CA GLU A 147 -3.37 -6.45 -23.12
C GLU A 147 -3.39 -5.29 -22.10
N GLU A 148 -3.99 -5.50 -20.96
CA GLU A 148 -4.00 -4.52 -19.85
C GLU A 148 -2.62 -4.38 -19.24
N LYS A 149 -1.89 -5.50 -19.01
CA LYS A 149 -0.52 -5.46 -18.49
C LYS A 149 0.42 -4.69 -19.42
N LEU A 150 0.28 -4.86 -20.73
CA LEU A 150 1.05 -4.10 -21.73
C LEU A 150 0.77 -2.60 -21.64
N LYS A 151 -0.51 -2.22 -21.54
CA LYS A 151 -0.91 -0.81 -21.37
C LYS A 151 -0.40 -0.22 -20.06
N ILE A 152 -0.49 -0.99 -18.96
CA ILE A 152 0.04 -0.58 -17.65
C ILE A 152 1.56 -0.41 -17.72
N ALA A 153 2.27 -1.34 -18.36
CA ALA A 153 3.72 -1.24 -18.53
C ALA A 153 4.12 0.03 -19.29
N GLN A 154 3.49 0.30 -20.43
CA GLN A 154 3.79 1.45 -21.26
C GLN A 154 3.41 2.79 -20.61
N ARG A 155 2.22 2.87 -20.01
CA ARG A 155 1.69 4.14 -19.50
C ARG A 155 2.17 4.50 -18.09
N HIS A 156 2.51 3.50 -17.28
CA HIS A 156 2.77 3.71 -15.86
C HIS A 156 4.11 3.16 -15.37
N LEU A 157 4.49 1.93 -15.77
CA LEU A 157 5.69 1.32 -15.21
C LEU A 157 6.96 1.89 -15.86
N ILE A 158 7.05 1.91 -17.18
CA ILE A 158 8.23 2.38 -17.89
C ILE A 158 8.49 3.87 -17.60
N PRO A 159 7.51 4.80 -17.73
CA PRO A 159 7.74 6.21 -17.43
C PRO A 159 8.17 6.50 -15.98
N LYS A 160 7.81 5.60 -15.04
CA LYS A 160 8.25 5.69 -13.65
C LYS A 160 9.64 5.11 -13.44
N ILE A 161 9.94 3.96 -14.07
CA ILE A 161 11.17 3.20 -13.82
C ILE A 161 12.39 3.87 -14.47
N LEU A 162 12.27 4.46 -15.67
CA LEU A 162 13.38 5.08 -16.37
C LEU A 162 14.03 6.20 -15.53
N PRO A 163 13.30 7.22 -15.05
CA PRO A 163 13.87 8.26 -14.21
C PRO A 163 14.46 7.74 -12.89
N ASP A 164 13.83 6.72 -12.26
CA ASP A 164 14.34 6.08 -11.05
C ASP A 164 15.78 5.54 -11.23
N HIS A 165 16.21 5.29 -12.49
CA HIS A 165 17.53 4.77 -12.83
C HIS A 165 18.39 5.77 -13.62
N GLY A 166 17.97 7.04 -13.70
CA GLY A 166 18.68 8.09 -14.43
C GLY A 166 18.68 7.90 -15.95
N LEU A 167 17.68 7.21 -16.49
CA LEU A 167 17.52 6.96 -17.92
C LEU A 167 16.32 7.74 -18.48
N THR A 168 16.36 7.92 -19.80
CA THR A 168 15.28 8.49 -20.61
C THR A 168 14.83 7.48 -21.68
N GLU A 169 13.78 7.82 -22.43
CA GLU A 169 13.32 7.02 -23.57
C GLU A 169 14.35 6.95 -24.71
N GLU A 170 15.35 7.83 -24.70
CA GLU A 170 16.46 7.79 -25.65
C GLU A 170 17.44 6.66 -25.37
N ASN A 171 17.51 6.19 -24.11
CA ASN A 171 18.45 5.16 -23.69
C ASN A 171 17.88 3.74 -23.86
N LEU A 172 16.57 3.59 -23.71
CA LEU A 172 15.90 2.29 -23.74
C LEU A 172 14.57 2.38 -24.46
N GLU A 173 14.40 1.56 -25.49
CA GLU A 173 13.12 1.34 -26.14
C GLU A 173 12.68 -0.11 -25.94
N LEU A 174 11.43 -0.27 -25.51
CA LEU A 174 10.82 -1.59 -25.32
C LEU A 174 9.65 -1.74 -26.29
N PRO A 175 9.88 -2.32 -27.48
CA PRO A 175 8.82 -2.57 -28.46
C PRO A 175 7.69 -3.40 -27.85
N LYS A 176 6.49 -3.23 -28.37
CA LYS A 176 5.30 -3.93 -27.86
C LYS A 176 5.46 -5.45 -27.87
N GLU A 177 6.12 -5.98 -28.89
CA GLU A 177 6.37 -7.42 -29.03
C GLU A 177 7.34 -7.93 -27.94
N THR A 178 8.40 -7.18 -27.63
CA THR A 178 9.33 -7.49 -26.55
C THR A 178 8.64 -7.46 -25.19
N LEU A 179 7.79 -6.44 -24.95
CA LEU A 179 6.97 -6.35 -23.73
C LEU A 179 6.00 -7.54 -23.62
N LYS A 180 5.39 -7.94 -24.73
CA LYS A 180 4.49 -9.10 -24.76
C LYS A 180 5.23 -10.37 -24.41
N GLN A 181 6.39 -10.61 -25.03
CA GLN A 181 7.24 -11.75 -24.74
C GLN A 181 7.66 -11.76 -23.25
N LEU A 182 8.13 -10.62 -22.74
CA LEU A 182 8.49 -10.46 -21.34
C LEU A 182 7.33 -10.81 -20.41
N THR A 183 6.12 -10.36 -20.73
CA THR A 183 4.93 -10.60 -19.92
C THR A 183 4.52 -12.06 -19.93
N VAL A 184 4.52 -12.70 -21.09
CA VAL A 184 4.07 -14.10 -21.27
C VAL A 184 5.08 -15.11 -20.75
N GLU A 185 6.36 -14.89 -20.98
CA GLU A 185 7.40 -15.88 -20.68
C GLU A 185 8.03 -15.67 -19.29
N TYR A 186 8.21 -14.43 -18.87
CA TYR A 186 9.01 -14.09 -17.68
C TYR A 186 8.22 -13.47 -16.52
N ALA A 187 6.96 -13.08 -16.74
CA ALA A 187 6.12 -12.43 -15.73
C ALA A 187 4.72 -13.06 -15.65
N ARG A 188 4.68 -14.39 -15.55
CA ARG A 188 3.42 -15.16 -15.41
C ARG A 188 2.83 -14.96 -14.03
N GLU A 189 2.05 -13.94 -13.86
CA GLU A 189 1.35 -13.60 -12.62
C GLU A 189 0.00 -12.97 -12.93
N VAL A 190 -0.86 -12.86 -11.92
CA VAL A 190 -2.19 -12.25 -12.05
C VAL A 190 -2.10 -10.72 -12.11
N GLY A 191 -1.17 -10.12 -11.37
CA GLY A 191 -0.88 -8.68 -11.35
C GLY A 191 0.27 -8.27 -12.28
N VAL A 192 0.96 -7.18 -11.93
CA VAL A 192 2.10 -6.62 -12.67
C VAL A 192 3.38 -6.48 -11.82
N ARG A 193 3.42 -7.07 -10.62
CA ARG A 193 4.56 -6.92 -9.69
C ARG A 193 5.84 -7.57 -10.21
N ASN A 194 5.75 -8.77 -10.80
CA ASN A 194 6.90 -9.44 -11.40
C ASN A 194 7.31 -8.77 -12.70
N LEU A 195 6.36 -8.31 -13.51
CA LEU A 195 6.62 -7.52 -14.70
C LEU A 195 7.43 -6.26 -14.33
N GLU A 196 7.00 -5.50 -13.30
CA GLU A 196 7.77 -4.35 -12.80
C GLU A 196 9.19 -4.74 -12.37
N LYS A 197 9.36 -5.85 -11.65
CA LYS A 197 10.69 -6.36 -11.24
C LYS A 197 11.58 -6.68 -12.44
N LYS A 198 11.03 -7.29 -13.49
CA LYS A 198 11.78 -7.61 -14.72
C LYS A 198 12.17 -6.33 -15.48
N LEU A 199 11.24 -5.39 -15.62
CA LEU A 199 11.54 -4.09 -16.21
C LEU A 199 12.65 -3.37 -15.45
N ARG A 200 12.58 -3.28 -14.11
CA ARG A 200 13.65 -2.72 -13.28
C ARG A 200 14.99 -3.45 -13.45
N SER A 201 14.98 -4.76 -13.65
CA SER A 201 16.21 -5.53 -13.88
C SER A 201 16.86 -5.19 -15.23
N ILE A 202 16.04 -5.04 -16.29
CA ILE A 202 16.51 -4.61 -17.62
C ILE A 202 17.07 -3.20 -17.53
N THR A 203 16.30 -2.27 -16.95
CA THR A 203 16.67 -0.86 -16.83
C THR A 203 17.98 -0.68 -16.06
N ARG A 204 18.21 -1.44 -14.97
CA ARG A 204 19.50 -1.41 -14.25
C ARG A 204 20.67 -1.85 -15.11
N ARG A 205 20.51 -2.84 -15.98
CA ARG A 205 21.57 -3.28 -16.89
C ARG A 205 21.90 -2.21 -17.93
N VAL A 206 20.88 -1.55 -18.47
CA VAL A 206 21.05 -0.43 -19.40
C VAL A 206 21.74 0.75 -18.71
N ALA A 207 21.29 1.12 -17.52
CA ALA A 207 21.93 2.18 -16.72
C ALA A 207 23.43 1.91 -16.47
N MET A 208 23.79 0.66 -16.18
CA MET A 208 25.19 0.28 -16.01
C MET A 208 26.01 0.40 -17.32
N ARG A 209 25.41 0.11 -18.49
CA ARG A 209 26.05 0.31 -19.79
C ARG A 209 26.29 1.79 -20.07
N VAL A 210 25.26 2.63 -19.88
CA VAL A 210 25.34 4.08 -20.04
C VAL A 210 26.41 4.68 -19.12
N ALA A 211 26.46 4.24 -17.85
CA ALA A 211 27.48 4.69 -16.90
C ALA A 211 28.92 4.30 -17.30
N LYS A 212 29.11 3.23 -18.09
CA LYS A 212 30.39 2.83 -18.66
C LYS A 212 30.74 3.56 -19.96
N GLY A 213 29.91 4.52 -20.39
CA GLY A 213 30.13 5.31 -21.59
C GLY A 213 29.46 4.78 -22.87
N ASP A 214 28.78 3.63 -22.80
CA ASP A 214 28.00 3.09 -23.93
C ASP A 214 26.63 3.79 -23.96
N ARG A 215 26.49 4.75 -24.86
CA ARG A 215 25.27 5.54 -25.04
C ARG A 215 24.37 5.06 -26.17
N GLN A 216 24.67 3.90 -26.77
CA GLN A 216 23.81 3.35 -27.81
C GLN A 216 22.45 3.01 -27.21
N LYS A 217 21.38 3.40 -27.91
CA LYS A 217 20.00 3.04 -27.54
C LYS A 217 19.84 1.52 -27.58
N VAL A 218 19.23 0.95 -26.55
CA VAL A 218 18.96 -0.49 -26.43
C VAL A 218 17.50 -0.76 -26.73
#